data_9103a35899d2f611cf8ccdd1c36c44a1
#
_entry.id   9103a35899d2f611cf8ccdd1c36c44a1
#
_cell.length_a   1.000
_cell.length_b   1.000
_cell.length_c   1.000
_cell.angle_alpha   90.00
_cell.angle_beta   90.00
_cell.angle_gamma   90.00
#
_symmetry.space_group_name_H-M   'P 1'
#
loop_
_entity.id
_entity.type
_entity.pdbx_description
1 polymer ?
#
loop_
_entity_poly.entity_id
_entity_poly.type
_entity_poly.pdbx_seq_one_letter_code
_entity_poly.pdbx_strand_id
1 'polypeptide(L)'
;MIRENFSIGTEIKEIVIADLVLILAFTLTLEGGIGGISMPYSFVRRFFYLLPIVALGVTLSFVLHELMHKFVAEHYGAIAAFRVSTMGLLITFATGLFGFLLGIPGATIIYTSYFTKKQNGIVSIAGPLTNFTIFAIFLALLLLLRPAPSSYTYALISFTIFISILLAFFNMLPVPPLDGSKVLGWNKSVYIATMAVIFVLMFLFTGIPISSIVFMIFIALLFSLFYRNLM
;
A
#
# COMPACT_ATOMS: atom_id res chain seq x y z
N MET A 1 3.80 -18.25 -25.96
CA MET A 1 4.65 -17.31 -25.18
C MET A 1 3.88 -16.30 -24.32
N ILE A 2 2.79 -15.64 -24.77
CA ILE A 2 2.01 -14.71 -23.90
C ILE A 2 1.27 -15.43 -22.77
N ARG A 3 0.70 -16.63 -22.99
CA ARG A 3 -0.09 -17.37 -21.98
C ARG A 3 0.70 -17.97 -20.83
N GLU A 4 1.97 -18.29 -20.99
CA GLU A 4 2.80 -18.89 -19.93
C GLU A 4 3.18 -17.87 -18.84
N ASN A 5 3.32 -16.60 -19.19
CA ASN A 5 3.56 -15.53 -18.23
C ASN A 5 2.33 -15.17 -17.38
N PHE A 6 1.13 -15.69 -17.69
CA PHE A 6 -0.13 -15.42 -16.99
C PHE A 6 -0.64 -16.62 -16.17
N SER A 7 0.26 -17.51 -15.78
CA SER A 7 -0.09 -18.59 -14.86
C SER A 7 -0.51 -17.99 -13.51
N ILE A 8 -1.69 -18.42 -13.04
CA ILE A 8 -2.22 -18.05 -11.70
C ILE A 8 -1.19 -18.39 -10.61
N GLY A 9 -0.48 -19.53 -10.74
CA GLY A 9 0.55 -19.91 -9.80
C GLY A 9 1.74 -18.93 -9.75
N THR A 10 2.14 -18.36 -10.88
CA THR A 10 3.20 -17.34 -10.93
C THR A 10 2.74 -16.06 -10.25
N GLU A 11 1.52 -15.61 -10.51
CA GLU A 11 0.94 -14.41 -9.89
C GLU A 11 0.83 -14.54 -8.37
N ILE A 12 0.30 -15.66 -7.88
CA ILE A 12 0.20 -15.93 -6.44
C ILE A 12 1.59 -15.89 -5.80
N LYS A 13 2.58 -16.55 -6.41
CA LYS A 13 3.96 -16.52 -5.93
C LYS A 13 4.52 -15.10 -5.85
N GLU A 14 4.29 -14.29 -6.87
CA GLU A 14 4.78 -12.92 -6.93
C GLU A 14 4.10 -12.02 -5.89
N ILE A 15 2.79 -12.13 -5.69
CA ILE A 15 2.05 -11.41 -4.64
C ILE A 15 2.58 -11.81 -3.26
N VAL A 16 2.75 -13.12 -3.00
CA VAL A 16 3.25 -13.62 -1.71
C VAL A 16 4.68 -13.10 -1.43
N ILE A 17 5.56 -13.11 -2.43
CA ILE A 17 6.92 -12.57 -2.27
C ILE A 17 6.87 -11.07 -1.95
N ALA A 18 6.06 -10.30 -2.67
CA ALA A 18 5.90 -8.87 -2.44
C ALA A 18 5.36 -8.57 -1.04
N ASP A 19 4.33 -9.31 -0.62
CA ASP A 19 3.71 -9.18 0.69
C ASP A 19 4.69 -9.50 1.83
N LEU A 20 5.43 -10.61 1.73
CA LEU A 20 6.44 -10.99 2.72
C LEU A 20 7.56 -9.94 2.85
N VAL A 21 8.04 -9.40 1.73
CA VAL A 21 9.07 -8.34 1.74
C VAL A 21 8.51 -7.06 2.37
N LEU A 22 7.26 -6.68 2.07
CA LEU A 22 6.60 -5.54 2.70
C LEU A 22 6.44 -5.75 4.20
N ILE A 23 5.96 -6.90 4.65
CA ILE A 23 5.79 -7.23 6.07
C ILE A 23 7.13 -7.08 6.80
N LEU A 24 8.20 -7.67 6.26
CA LEU A 24 9.52 -7.58 6.86
C LEU A 24 10.04 -6.14 6.89
N ALA A 25 9.93 -5.42 5.78
CA ALA A 25 10.40 -4.05 5.67
C ALA A 25 9.63 -3.10 6.62
N PHE A 26 8.29 -3.23 6.71
CA PHE A 26 7.49 -2.47 7.69
C PHE A 26 7.87 -2.80 9.13
N THR A 27 8.01 -4.10 9.45
CA THR A 27 8.39 -4.51 10.81
C THR A 27 9.75 -3.94 11.20
N LEU A 28 10.74 -4.01 10.29
CA LEU A 28 12.07 -3.42 10.49
C LEU A 28 12.00 -1.90 10.66
N THR A 29 11.21 -1.22 9.83
CA THR A 29 11.03 0.25 9.92
C THR A 29 10.48 0.65 11.27
N LEU A 30 9.46 -0.05 11.79
CA LEU A 30 8.85 0.23 13.10
C LEU A 30 9.82 -0.03 14.27
N GLU A 31 10.78 -0.93 14.09
CA GLU A 31 11.85 -1.21 15.06
C GLU A 31 13.05 -0.25 14.94
N GLY A 32 12.99 0.75 14.04
CA GLY A 32 14.07 1.71 13.82
C GLY A 32 15.20 1.19 12.92
N GLY A 33 14.95 0.14 12.14
CA GLY A 33 15.91 -0.43 11.19
C GLY A 33 17.18 -0.95 11.86
N ILE A 34 18.34 -0.69 11.24
CA ILE A 34 19.66 -1.08 11.77
C ILE A 34 19.92 -0.45 13.15
N GLY A 35 19.42 0.78 13.40
CA GLY A 35 19.54 1.43 14.72
C GLY A 35 18.85 0.64 15.83
N GLY A 36 17.74 -0.02 15.56
CA GLY A 36 17.02 -0.87 16.53
C GLY A 36 17.81 -2.14 16.91
N ILE A 37 18.63 -2.67 16.00
CA ILE A 37 19.44 -3.90 16.20
C ILE A 37 20.55 -3.69 17.26
N SER A 38 20.93 -2.45 17.55
CA SER A 38 21.93 -2.14 18.59
C SER A 38 21.53 -2.60 19.99
N MET A 39 20.25 -2.92 20.23
CA MET A 39 19.73 -3.53 21.47
C MET A 39 19.09 -4.90 21.18
N PRO A 40 19.88 -5.97 20.93
CA PRO A 40 19.41 -7.20 20.31
C PRO A 40 18.29 -7.91 21.08
N TYR A 41 18.32 -7.94 22.41
CA TYR A 41 17.28 -8.61 23.20
C TYR A 41 15.92 -7.91 23.10
N SER A 42 15.89 -6.59 23.23
CA SER A 42 14.66 -5.82 23.11
C SER A 42 14.14 -5.80 21.67
N PHE A 43 15.03 -5.75 20.68
CA PHE A 43 14.70 -5.82 19.26
C PHE A 43 13.99 -7.13 18.93
N VAL A 44 14.58 -8.28 19.24
CA VAL A 44 14.00 -9.60 18.95
C VAL A 44 12.59 -9.74 19.53
N ARG A 45 12.42 -9.36 20.81
CA ARG A 45 11.11 -9.43 21.47
C ARG A 45 10.06 -8.54 20.80
N ARG A 46 10.40 -7.29 20.47
CA ARG A 46 9.48 -6.35 19.81
C ARG A 46 9.20 -6.76 18.37
N PHE A 47 10.22 -7.22 17.65
CA PHE A 47 10.08 -7.71 16.29
C PHE A 47 9.02 -8.82 16.19
N PHE A 48 9.13 -9.87 17.03
CA PHE A 48 8.15 -10.95 17.04
C PHE A 48 6.77 -10.54 17.60
N TYR A 49 6.70 -9.51 18.42
CA TYR A 49 5.44 -8.92 18.84
C TYR A 49 4.76 -8.16 17.69
N LEU A 50 5.50 -7.37 16.92
CA LEU A 50 4.98 -6.56 15.83
C LEU A 50 4.69 -7.37 14.55
N LEU A 51 5.48 -8.39 14.28
CA LEU A 51 5.41 -9.14 13.02
C LEU A 51 3.99 -9.62 12.67
N PRO A 52 3.20 -10.25 13.56
CA PRO A 52 1.84 -10.67 13.22
C PRO A 52 0.87 -9.49 13.05
N ILE A 53 1.08 -8.40 13.81
CA ILE A 53 0.29 -7.16 13.68
C ILE A 53 0.49 -6.56 12.29
N VAL A 54 1.75 -6.43 11.88
CA VAL A 54 2.14 -5.91 10.58
C VAL A 54 1.67 -6.84 9.47
N ALA A 55 1.86 -8.16 9.66
CA ALA A 55 1.43 -9.16 8.67
C ALA A 55 -0.06 -9.02 8.36
N LEU A 56 -0.94 -9.00 9.37
CA LEU A 56 -2.37 -8.85 9.12
C LEU A 56 -2.69 -7.53 8.39
N GLY A 57 -2.21 -6.41 8.91
CA GLY A 57 -2.52 -5.09 8.36
C GLY A 57 -2.01 -4.91 6.94
N VAL A 58 -0.76 -5.30 6.67
CA VAL A 58 -0.14 -5.17 5.34
C VAL A 58 -0.81 -6.12 4.35
N THR A 59 -0.95 -7.41 4.69
CA THR A 59 -1.59 -8.38 3.78
C THR A 59 -2.99 -7.95 3.38
N LEU A 60 -3.84 -7.56 4.33
CA LEU A 60 -5.17 -7.08 4.00
C LEU A 60 -5.14 -5.83 3.12
N SER A 61 -4.30 -4.86 3.47
CA SER A 61 -4.29 -3.56 2.79
C SER A 61 -3.60 -3.61 1.43
N PHE A 62 -2.54 -4.40 1.27
CA PHE A 62 -1.80 -4.51 0.03
C PHE A 62 -2.42 -5.54 -0.92
N VAL A 63 -2.62 -6.78 -0.46
CA VAL A 63 -3.08 -7.86 -1.36
C VAL A 63 -4.48 -7.58 -1.88
N LEU A 64 -5.41 -7.13 -1.02
CA LEU A 64 -6.77 -6.83 -1.47
C LEU A 64 -6.82 -5.60 -2.39
N HIS A 65 -5.95 -4.61 -2.17
CA HIS A 65 -5.79 -3.45 -3.06
C HIS A 65 -5.41 -3.90 -4.48
N GLU A 66 -4.35 -4.71 -4.61
CA GLU A 66 -3.89 -5.20 -5.92
C GLU A 66 -4.90 -6.12 -6.59
N LEU A 67 -5.52 -7.02 -5.82
CA LEU A 67 -6.57 -7.89 -6.34
C LEU A 67 -7.78 -7.12 -6.86
N MET A 68 -8.13 -6.00 -6.21
CA MET A 68 -9.27 -5.21 -6.65
C MET A 68 -8.98 -4.48 -7.98
N HIS A 69 -7.76 -3.99 -8.20
CA HIS A 69 -7.36 -3.50 -9.52
C HIS A 69 -7.54 -4.57 -10.58
N LYS A 70 -7.09 -5.79 -10.31
CA LYS A 70 -7.25 -6.93 -11.21
C LYS A 70 -8.71 -7.23 -11.48
N PHE A 71 -9.55 -7.42 -10.46
CA PHE A 71 -10.96 -7.77 -10.65
C PHE A 71 -11.72 -6.73 -11.45
N VAL A 72 -11.48 -5.44 -11.19
CA VAL A 72 -12.15 -4.37 -11.94
C VAL A 72 -11.63 -4.30 -13.38
N ALA A 73 -10.34 -4.53 -13.63
CA ALA A 73 -9.79 -4.59 -14.98
C ALA A 73 -10.37 -5.77 -15.78
N GLU A 74 -10.45 -6.94 -15.17
CA GLU A 74 -11.04 -8.15 -15.77
C GLU A 74 -12.55 -7.99 -16.03
N HIS A 75 -13.27 -7.28 -15.17
CA HIS A 75 -14.68 -6.92 -15.40
C HIS A 75 -14.86 -6.10 -16.70
N TYR A 76 -13.87 -5.28 -17.07
CA TYR A 76 -13.85 -4.56 -18.34
C TYR A 76 -13.28 -5.38 -19.51
N GLY A 77 -13.06 -6.68 -19.34
CA GLY A 77 -12.55 -7.60 -20.37
C GLY A 77 -11.03 -7.50 -20.62
N ALA A 78 -10.28 -6.82 -19.75
CA ALA A 78 -8.83 -6.82 -19.82
C ALA A 78 -8.25 -8.09 -19.18
N ILE A 79 -7.01 -8.45 -19.56
CA ILE A 79 -6.21 -9.43 -18.80
C ILE A 79 -5.37 -8.63 -17.83
N ALA A 80 -5.41 -8.99 -16.55
CA ALA A 80 -4.62 -8.31 -15.54
C ALA A 80 -3.93 -9.33 -14.63
N ALA A 81 -2.69 -9.01 -14.22
CA ALA A 81 -1.95 -9.83 -13.27
C ALA A 81 -0.98 -8.97 -12.48
N PHE A 82 -0.85 -9.27 -11.19
CA PHE A 82 0.20 -8.66 -10.38
C PHE A 82 1.58 -9.10 -10.87
N ARG A 83 2.50 -8.15 -10.93
CA ARG A 83 3.91 -8.39 -11.26
C ARG A 83 4.82 -7.70 -10.28
N VAL A 84 5.74 -8.48 -9.73
CA VAL A 84 6.75 -7.99 -8.80
C VAL A 84 7.79 -7.13 -9.53
N SER A 85 8.25 -6.08 -8.87
CA SER A 85 9.43 -5.32 -9.30
C SER A 85 10.63 -5.75 -8.47
N THR A 86 11.58 -6.47 -9.06
CA THR A 86 12.80 -6.91 -8.35
C THR A 86 13.56 -5.72 -7.76
N MET A 87 13.73 -4.65 -8.53
CA MET A 87 14.38 -3.43 -8.04
C MET A 87 13.53 -2.77 -6.95
N GLY A 88 12.20 -2.75 -7.12
CA GLY A 88 11.28 -2.22 -6.12
C GLY A 88 11.33 -3.00 -4.81
N LEU A 89 11.42 -4.33 -4.84
CA LEU A 89 11.61 -5.16 -3.65
C LEU A 89 12.92 -4.85 -2.94
N LEU A 90 14.02 -4.72 -3.68
CA LEU A 90 15.33 -4.37 -3.11
C LEU A 90 15.29 -3.00 -2.44
N ILE A 91 14.69 -1.99 -3.09
CA ILE A 91 14.54 -0.65 -2.52
C ILE A 91 13.66 -0.70 -1.26
N THR A 92 12.52 -1.41 -1.32
CA THR A 92 11.61 -1.56 -0.19
C THR A 92 12.30 -2.19 1.02
N PHE A 93 13.04 -3.27 0.81
CA PHE A 93 13.76 -3.95 1.88
C PHE A 93 14.92 -3.10 2.42
N ALA A 94 15.73 -2.52 1.53
CA ALA A 94 16.86 -1.68 1.93
C ALA A 94 16.40 -0.46 2.73
N THR A 95 15.36 0.24 2.28
CA THR A 95 14.84 1.41 3.02
C THR A 95 14.26 1.02 4.38
N GLY A 96 13.59 -0.15 4.49
CA GLY A 96 13.16 -0.69 5.77
C GLY A 96 14.30 -0.93 6.77
N LEU A 97 15.47 -1.39 6.28
CA LEU A 97 16.67 -1.51 7.11
C LEU A 97 17.20 -0.16 7.64
N PHE A 98 16.98 0.92 6.91
CA PHE A 98 17.38 2.27 7.34
C PHE A 98 16.32 2.99 8.19
N GLY A 99 15.22 2.32 8.55
CA GLY A 99 14.18 2.85 9.43
C GLY A 99 13.18 3.79 8.73
N PHE A 100 13.14 3.80 7.39
CA PHE A 100 12.09 4.44 6.61
C PHE A 100 11.64 3.51 5.49
N LEU A 101 10.43 3.70 4.95
CA LEU A 101 9.89 2.78 3.96
C LEU A 101 9.54 3.48 2.65
N LEU A 102 10.13 3.00 1.56
CA LEU A 102 9.67 3.23 0.19
C LEU A 102 9.10 1.91 -0.36
N GLY A 103 7.78 1.73 -0.21
CA GLY A 103 7.10 0.51 -0.65
C GLY A 103 6.75 0.55 -2.13
N ILE A 104 7.53 -0.14 -2.96
CA ILE A 104 7.32 -0.26 -4.42
C ILE A 104 7.49 -1.73 -4.82
N PRO A 105 6.75 -2.67 -4.21
CA PRO A 105 7.04 -4.09 -4.38
C PRO A 105 6.67 -4.63 -5.77
N GLY A 106 5.82 -3.94 -6.49
CA GLY A 106 5.25 -4.33 -7.76
C GLY A 106 3.94 -3.61 -8.03
N ALA A 107 3.22 -4.02 -9.05
CA ALA A 107 1.91 -3.49 -9.40
C ALA A 107 1.10 -4.48 -10.24
N THR A 108 -0.22 -4.31 -10.24
CA THR A 108 -1.10 -5.01 -11.17
C THR A 108 -0.95 -4.42 -12.58
N ILE A 109 -0.38 -5.21 -13.47
CA ILE A 109 -0.20 -4.86 -14.88
C ILE A 109 -1.46 -5.24 -15.65
N ILE A 110 -2.00 -4.28 -16.41
CA ILE A 110 -3.21 -4.45 -17.22
C ILE A 110 -2.81 -4.56 -18.68
N TYR A 111 -3.16 -5.68 -19.29
CA TYR A 111 -2.89 -5.98 -20.69
C TYR A 111 -4.18 -5.82 -21.48
N THR A 112 -4.26 -4.75 -22.25
CA THR A 112 -5.41 -4.47 -23.12
C THR A 112 -4.96 -3.60 -24.28
N SER A 113 -5.60 -3.80 -25.44
CA SER A 113 -5.36 -2.96 -26.62
C SER A 113 -6.06 -1.60 -26.53
N TYR A 114 -7.15 -1.53 -25.74
CA TYR A 114 -7.98 -0.34 -25.63
C TYR A 114 -8.54 -0.20 -24.22
N PHE A 115 -8.02 0.76 -23.48
CA PHE A 115 -8.57 1.16 -22.19
C PHE A 115 -8.89 2.65 -22.24
N THR A 116 -10.15 3.01 -22.10
CA THR A 116 -10.55 4.41 -22.05
C THR A 116 -10.01 5.08 -20.78
N LYS A 117 -9.85 6.40 -20.80
CA LYS A 117 -9.47 7.17 -19.59
C LYS A 117 -10.41 6.89 -18.41
N LYS A 118 -11.71 6.69 -18.70
CA LYS A 118 -12.72 6.36 -17.68
C LYS A 118 -12.46 4.98 -17.07
N GLN A 119 -12.25 3.96 -17.88
CA GLN A 119 -11.97 2.61 -17.39
C GLN A 119 -10.67 2.58 -16.56
N ASN A 120 -9.61 3.22 -17.07
CA ASN A 120 -8.35 3.32 -16.34
C ASN A 120 -8.52 4.03 -14.98
N GLY A 121 -9.28 5.12 -14.93
CA GLY A 121 -9.59 5.83 -13.69
C GLY A 121 -10.41 5.00 -12.70
N ILE A 122 -11.42 4.25 -13.19
CA ILE A 122 -12.26 3.38 -12.35
C ILE A 122 -11.43 2.21 -11.80
N VAL A 123 -10.59 1.59 -12.61
CA VAL A 123 -9.67 0.54 -12.13
C VAL A 123 -8.73 1.10 -11.08
N SER A 124 -8.15 2.28 -11.36
CA SER A 124 -7.17 2.87 -10.44
C SER A 124 -7.75 3.32 -9.10
N ILE A 125 -9.01 3.75 -9.04
CA ILE A 125 -9.63 4.11 -7.76
C ILE A 125 -10.04 2.87 -6.94
N ALA A 126 -10.16 1.70 -7.55
CA ALA A 126 -10.64 0.48 -6.89
C ALA A 126 -9.74 0.05 -5.72
N GLY A 127 -8.41 0.10 -5.89
CA GLY A 127 -7.45 -0.19 -4.82
C GLY A 127 -7.60 0.74 -3.60
N PRO A 128 -7.48 2.06 -3.78
CA PRO A 128 -7.70 3.03 -2.70
C PRO A 128 -9.06 2.91 -2.01
N LEU A 129 -10.15 2.63 -2.76
CA LEU A 129 -11.47 2.39 -2.17
C LEU A 129 -11.51 1.09 -1.35
N THR A 130 -10.80 0.07 -1.75
CA THR A 130 -10.65 -1.16 -0.95
C THR A 130 -9.96 -0.87 0.37
N ASN A 131 -8.89 -0.10 0.36
CA ASN A 131 -8.22 0.32 1.58
C ASN A 131 -9.11 1.18 2.49
N PHE A 132 -9.91 2.08 1.90
CA PHE A 132 -10.93 2.83 2.64
C PHE A 132 -11.97 1.91 3.28
N THR A 133 -12.39 0.86 2.59
CA THR A 133 -13.34 -0.14 3.12
C THR A 133 -12.73 -0.92 4.29
N ILE A 134 -11.47 -1.36 4.18
CA ILE A 134 -10.76 -2.02 5.27
C ILE A 134 -10.64 -1.08 6.48
N PHE A 135 -10.24 0.18 6.26
CA PHE A 135 -10.22 1.21 7.28
C PHE A 135 -11.58 1.32 8.01
N ALA A 136 -12.69 1.43 7.27
CA ALA A 136 -14.02 1.58 7.84
C ALA A 136 -14.45 0.34 8.66
N ILE A 137 -14.16 -0.86 8.17
CA ILE A 137 -14.44 -2.12 8.88
C ILE A 137 -13.66 -2.18 10.20
N PHE A 138 -12.35 -1.90 10.16
CA PHE A 138 -11.51 -1.97 11.36
C PHE A 138 -11.81 -0.83 12.35
N LEU A 139 -12.21 0.35 11.86
CA LEU A 139 -12.73 1.42 12.72
C LEU A 139 -14.03 1.00 13.43
N ALA A 140 -14.97 0.39 12.70
CA ALA A 140 -16.17 -0.15 13.30
C ALA A 140 -15.87 -1.22 14.36
N LEU A 141 -14.91 -2.13 14.09
CA LEU A 141 -14.44 -3.12 15.07
C LEU A 141 -13.85 -2.46 16.31
N LEU A 142 -13.03 -1.41 16.14
CA LEU A 142 -12.46 -0.66 17.26
C LEU A 142 -13.54 -0.06 18.15
N LEU A 143 -14.56 0.54 17.54
CA LEU A 143 -15.68 1.20 18.25
C LEU A 143 -16.62 0.20 18.93
N LEU A 144 -16.81 -0.98 18.33
CA LEU A 144 -17.69 -2.03 18.87
C LEU A 144 -17.01 -2.82 20.00
N LEU A 145 -15.77 -3.27 19.78
CA LEU A 145 -15.05 -4.13 20.72
C LEU A 145 -14.43 -3.34 21.88
N ARG A 146 -14.12 -2.06 21.67
CA ARG A 146 -13.50 -1.15 22.67
C ARG A 146 -12.35 -1.81 23.43
N PRO A 147 -11.36 -2.43 22.73
CA PRO A 147 -10.28 -3.11 23.40
C PRO A 147 -9.46 -2.12 24.22
N ALA A 148 -8.89 -2.58 25.36
CA ALA A 148 -8.03 -1.75 26.18
C ALA A 148 -6.83 -1.24 25.34
N PRO A 149 -6.42 0.03 25.45
CA PRO A 149 -5.32 0.61 24.65
C PRO A 149 -3.99 -0.13 24.77
N SER A 150 -3.75 -0.83 25.88
CA SER A 150 -2.56 -1.65 26.10
C SER A 150 -2.68 -3.08 25.58
N SER A 151 -3.84 -3.47 25.02
CA SER A 151 -4.07 -4.84 24.55
C SER A 151 -3.47 -5.08 23.17
N TYR A 152 -3.12 -6.35 22.91
CA TYR A 152 -2.67 -6.79 21.58
C TYR A 152 -3.73 -6.57 20.51
N THR A 153 -5.01 -6.80 20.86
CA THR A 153 -6.17 -6.55 19.97
C THR A 153 -6.25 -5.09 19.53
N TYR A 154 -6.02 -4.15 20.46
CA TYR A 154 -5.98 -2.72 20.13
C TYR A 154 -4.85 -2.41 19.15
N ALA A 155 -3.64 -2.91 19.41
CA ALA A 155 -2.49 -2.70 18.54
C ALA A 155 -2.75 -3.24 17.11
N LEU A 156 -3.33 -4.43 17.00
CA LEU A 156 -3.66 -5.08 15.73
C LEU A 156 -4.70 -4.27 14.94
N ILE A 157 -5.80 -3.88 15.58
CA ILE A 157 -6.86 -3.10 14.94
C ILE A 157 -6.35 -1.72 14.53
N SER A 158 -5.67 -1.01 15.43
CA SER A 158 -5.16 0.34 15.19
C SER A 158 -4.09 0.37 14.11
N PHE A 159 -3.20 -0.63 14.06
CA PHE A 159 -2.22 -0.74 12.97
C PHE A 159 -2.90 -0.99 11.61
N THR A 160 -3.93 -1.85 11.56
CA THR A 160 -4.66 -2.10 10.31
C THR A 160 -5.40 -0.84 9.84
N ILE A 161 -6.01 -0.07 10.74
CA ILE A 161 -6.59 1.25 10.44
C ILE A 161 -5.51 2.18 9.84
N PHE A 162 -4.37 2.29 10.52
CA PHE A 162 -3.24 3.14 10.12
C PHE A 162 -2.73 2.79 8.72
N ILE A 163 -2.38 1.53 8.49
CA ILE A 163 -1.75 1.12 7.22
C ILE A 163 -2.73 1.20 6.04
N SER A 164 -4.02 0.91 6.26
CA SER A 164 -5.03 0.99 5.21
C SER A 164 -5.20 2.42 4.71
N ILE A 165 -5.34 3.40 5.60
CA ILE A 165 -5.51 4.79 5.19
C ILE A 165 -4.21 5.38 4.65
N LEU A 166 -3.05 4.96 5.16
CA LEU A 166 -1.74 5.36 4.66
C LEU A 166 -1.52 4.91 3.22
N LEU A 167 -1.83 3.65 2.89
CA LEU A 167 -1.73 3.12 1.54
C LEU A 167 -2.73 3.79 0.59
N ALA A 168 -3.96 4.03 1.05
CA ALA A 168 -4.94 4.80 0.27
C ALA A 168 -4.41 6.20 -0.07
N PHE A 169 -3.86 6.90 0.92
CA PHE A 169 -3.29 8.24 0.74
C PHE A 169 -2.12 8.23 -0.24
N PHE A 170 -1.15 7.35 -0.02
CA PHE A 170 0.05 7.27 -0.85
C PHE A 170 -0.31 6.97 -2.32
N ASN A 171 -1.17 5.96 -2.56
CA ASN A 171 -1.58 5.61 -3.91
C ASN A 171 -2.44 6.68 -4.59
N MET A 172 -3.15 7.52 -3.83
CA MET A 172 -3.91 8.65 -4.37
C MET A 172 -3.08 9.91 -4.62
N LEU A 173 -1.77 9.91 -4.38
CA LEU A 173 -0.92 11.04 -4.79
C LEU A 173 -0.96 11.22 -6.33
N PRO A 174 -1.01 12.47 -6.84
CA PRO A 174 -1.24 12.77 -8.25
C PRO A 174 0.02 12.63 -9.12
N VAL A 175 0.83 11.63 -8.85
CA VAL A 175 2.12 11.42 -9.51
C VAL A 175 2.23 10.03 -10.13
N PRO A 176 2.59 9.87 -11.42
CA PRO A 176 2.85 8.57 -12.02
C PRO A 176 3.97 7.82 -11.28
N PRO A 177 3.88 6.50 -11.15
CA PRO A 177 2.85 5.59 -11.69
C PRO A 177 1.64 5.37 -10.76
N LEU A 178 1.52 6.14 -9.66
CA LEU A 178 0.49 5.96 -8.63
C LEU A 178 -0.93 6.15 -9.20
N ASP A 179 -1.91 5.53 -8.53
CA ASP A 179 -3.30 5.50 -8.98
C ASP A 179 -3.95 6.88 -9.06
N GLY A 180 -3.62 7.76 -8.13
CA GLY A 180 -4.12 9.13 -8.09
C GLY A 180 -3.89 9.91 -9.38
N SER A 181 -2.77 9.65 -10.08
CA SER A 181 -2.48 10.28 -11.37
C SER A 181 -3.48 9.89 -12.46
N LYS A 182 -3.91 8.63 -12.46
CA LYS A 182 -4.88 8.07 -13.43
C LYS A 182 -6.29 8.52 -13.08
N VAL A 183 -6.66 8.54 -11.79
CA VAL A 183 -7.95 9.06 -11.31
C VAL A 183 -8.09 10.54 -11.64
N LEU A 184 -7.05 11.35 -11.37
CA LEU A 184 -7.01 12.78 -11.71
C LEU A 184 -7.15 13.00 -13.23
N GLY A 185 -6.47 12.17 -14.04
CA GLY A 185 -6.55 12.22 -15.50
C GLY A 185 -7.93 11.84 -16.06
N TRP A 186 -8.71 11.06 -15.30
CA TRP A 186 -10.07 10.70 -15.63
C TRP A 186 -11.09 11.74 -15.17
N ASN A 187 -11.13 12.03 -13.86
CA ASN A 187 -12.15 12.90 -13.26
C ASN A 187 -11.61 13.68 -12.05
N LYS A 188 -11.40 14.98 -12.24
CA LYS A 188 -10.87 15.89 -11.22
C LYS A 188 -11.77 15.95 -9.97
N SER A 189 -13.09 15.96 -10.15
CA SER A 189 -14.03 16.04 -9.01
C SER A 189 -13.98 14.78 -8.14
N VAL A 190 -13.96 13.59 -8.77
CA VAL A 190 -13.80 12.31 -8.07
C VAL A 190 -12.46 12.29 -7.34
N TYR A 191 -11.38 12.70 -8.00
CA TYR A 191 -10.06 12.76 -7.40
C TYR A 191 -10.03 13.66 -6.16
N ILE A 192 -10.52 14.92 -6.28
CA ILE A 192 -10.52 15.90 -5.19
C ILE A 192 -11.37 15.39 -4.02
N ALA A 193 -12.58 14.88 -4.28
CA ALA A 193 -13.45 14.35 -3.25
C ALA A 193 -12.82 13.18 -2.50
N THR A 194 -12.28 12.20 -3.22
CA THR A 194 -11.64 11.02 -2.62
C THR A 194 -10.39 11.42 -1.82
N MET A 195 -9.53 12.27 -2.39
CA MET A 195 -8.31 12.73 -1.73
C MET A 195 -8.61 13.56 -0.48
N ALA A 196 -9.63 14.42 -0.52
CA ALA A 196 -10.05 15.22 0.65
C ALA A 196 -10.52 14.32 1.80
N VAL A 197 -11.35 13.31 1.51
CA VAL A 197 -11.80 12.35 2.53
C VAL A 197 -10.62 11.58 3.12
N ILE A 198 -9.75 11.01 2.28
CA ILE A 198 -8.57 10.26 2.74
C ILE A 198 -7.66 11.14 3.58
N PHE A 199 -7.41 12.39 3.15
CA PHE A 199 -6.55 13.34 3.87
C PHE A 199 -7.11 13.66 5.27
N VAL A 200 -8.42 13.93 5.37
CA VAL A 200 -9.08 14.19 6.66
C VAL A 200 -8.99 12.97 7.57
N LEU A 201 -9.27 11.78 7.06
CA LEU A 201 -9.19 10.55 7.85
C LEU A 201 -7.74 10.25 8.29
N MET A 202 -6.77 10.46 7.42
CA MET A 202 -5.37 10.31 7.77
C MET A 202 -4.97 11.26 8.90
N PHE A 203 -5.37 12.52 8.82
CA PHE A 203 -5.11 13.51 9.87
C PHE A 203 -5.76 13.13 11.21
N LEU A 204 -7.02 12.65 11.19
CA LEU A 204 -7.77 12.31 12.41
C LEU A 204 -7.29 11.01 13.08
N PHE A 205 -6.86 10.01 12.30
CA PHE A 205 -6.67 8.64 12.82
C PHE A 205 -5.22 8.13 12.83
N THR A 206 -4.28 8.80 12.15
CA THR A 206 -2.91 8.28 12.10
C THR A 206 -1.93 9.00 13.02
N GLY A 207 -2.24 10.22 13.44
CA GLY A 207 -1.31 11.06 14.22
C GLY A 207 -0.03 11.44 13.44
N ILE A 208 0.02 11.21 12.11
CA ILE A 208 1.18 11.56 11.29
C ILE A 208 1.33 13.09 11.27
N PRO A 209 2.49 13.64 11.63
CA PRO A 209 2.71 15.07 11.57
C PRO A 209 2.72 15.56 10.11
N ILE A 210 2.27 16.78 9.89
CA ILE A 210 2.21 17.42 8.56
C ILE A 210 3.58 17.38 7.85
N SER A 211 4.67 17.51 8.59
CA SER A 211 6.04 17.41 8.04
C SER A 211 6.31 16.06 7.37
N SER A 212 5.83 14.97 7.96
CA SER A 212 5.96 13.62 7.35
C SER A 212 5.09 13.48 6.10
N ILE A 213 3.90 14.08 6.08
CA ILE A 213 3.05 14.11 4.89
C ILE A 213 3.75 14.89 3.75
N VAL A 214 4.31 16.06 4.05
CA VAL A 214 5.09 16.84 3.08
C VAL A 214 6.29 16.05 2.57
N PHE A 215 7.00 15.35 3.46
CA PHE A 215 8.12 14.48 3.08
C PHE A 215 7.67 13.32 2.17
N MET A 216 6.55 12.68 2.46
CA MET A 216 5.99 11.61 1.61
C MET A 216 5.65 12.14 0.20
N ILE A 217 5.03 13.33 0.10
CA ILE A 217 4.73 13.96 -1.18
C ILE A 217 6.03 14.28 -1.93
N PHE A 218 7.04 14.82 -1.25
CA PHE A 218 8.34 15.13 -1.83
C PHE A 218 9.02 13.87 -2.40
N ILE A 219 9.05 12.77 -1.64
CA ILE A 219 9.61 11.49 -2.10
C ILE A 219 8.82 10.94 -3.30
N ALA A 220 7.49 11.02 -3.29
CA ALA A 220 6.67 10.57 -4.41
C ALA A 220 6.97 11.39 -5.69
N LEU A 221 7.17 12.70 -5.57
CA LEU A 221 7.57 13.56 -6.69
C LEU A 221 8.95 13.20 -7.22
N LEU A 222 9.94 12.99 -6.36
CA LEU A 222 11.28 12.53 -6.76
C LEU A 222 11.22 11.19 -7.50
N PHE A 223 10.45 10.24 -6.97
CA PHE A 223 10.25 8.94 -7.61
C PHE A 223 9.61 9.08 -8.99
N SER A 224 8.60 9.92 -9.14
CA SER A 224 7.95 10.18 -10.43
C SER A 224 8.90 10.79 -11.45
N LEU A 225 9.78 11.70 -11.05
CA LEU A 225 10.82 12.26 -11.94
C LEU A 225 11.81 11.18 -12.39
N PHE A 226 12.23 10.31 -11.48
CA PHE A 226 13.11 9.19 -11.80
C PHE A 226 12.42 8.18 -12.73
N TYR A 227 11.18 7.80 -12.44
CA TYR A 227 10.38 6.89 -13.25
C TYR A 227 10.19 7.40 -14.69
N ARG A 228 9.95 8.70 -14.87
CA ARG A 228 9.79 9.31 -16.20
C ARG A 228 11.06 9.26 -17.03
N ASN A 229 12.23 9.25 -16.41
CA ASN A 229 13.53 9.17 -17.12
C ASN A 229 13.92 7.74 -17.49
N LEU A 230 13.21 6.72 -16.98
CA LEU A 230 13.44 5.30 -17.28
C LEU A 230 12.52 4.76 -18.39
N MET A 231 11.47 5.48 -18.75
CA MET A 231 10.56 5.17 -19.87
C MET A 231 10.88 6.02 -21.08
#